data_ed2a73676aae62136e72ff8ce98a2e4d
#
_entry.id   ed2a73676aae62136e72ff8ce98a2e4d
#
_cell.length_a   1.000
_cell.length_b   1.000
_cell.length_c   1.000
_cell.angle_alpha   90.00
_cell.angle_beta   90.00
_cell.angle_gamma   90.00
#
_symmetry.space_group_name_H-M   'P 1'
#
loop_
_entity.id
_entity.type
_entity.pdbx_description
1 polymer ?
#
loop_
_entity_poly.entity_id
_entity_poly.type
_entity_poly.pdbx_seq_one_letter_code
_entity_poly.pdbx_strand_id
1 'polypeptide(L)'
;GGICILASIVLLVWLPRSINKPIRELMQGILEIANHNYEKRLDMSEHEEFREVADSFNSMAERLTEYRTSTLNDILSAKKFLEAIVNSIHEPIIGLNREHEILFINKEALTVLNLKREDVIRRSAEELSLKNDLLRRLVRELINPGEKKEPLKIYADNKESYFQAKYIPIHVMDGDGRETEYVGDVILLKNITEFKELDSAKTTFISTISHELKTPISAILMSLKLLEDKRIGDMNDEQIALAGSIRESSDRLLEITGELLKMTQVEAGKLQLNPKITKPIELIDYAIKANRVQAERFNCHIEVEYPEKISKLFVDSEKIAWVLTNLLSNAIHYTPENGRIVIGAHQVDKKVEIFVQDFGKGIDPRYHQSIFDRYFRVPGTKVQGSGLGLAISKDFVEAHGGTIRVDSEVGKGSTFVITFDV
;
A
#
# COMPACT_ATOMS: atom_id res chain seq x y z
N GLY A 1 48.47 -93.20 5.97
CA GLY A 1 48.15 -92.38 4.78
C GLY A 1 46.66 -92.07 4.63
N GLY A 2 45.76 -93.06 4.88
CA GLY A 2 44.29 -92.91 4.61
C GLY A 2 43.58 -91.93 5.50
N ILE A 3 43.97 -91.78 6.79
CA ILE A 3 43.33 -90.87 7.68
C ILE A 3 43.65 -89.39 7.36
N CYS A 4 44.89 -89.14 6.86
CA CYS A 4 45.26 -87.75 6.45
C CYS A 4 44.54 -87.32 5.20
N ILE A 5 44.29 -88.25 4.23
CA ILE A 5 43.53 -87.94 3.03
C ILE A 5 42.05 -87.73 3.30
N LEU A 6 41.48 -88.51 4.24
CA LEU A 6 40.06 -88.32 4.64
C LEU A 6 39.90 -86.96 5.42
N ALA A 7 40.82 -86.61 6.31
CA ALA A 7 40.87 -85.35 7.03
C ALA A 7 41.05 -84.18 6.06
N SER A 8 41.84 -84.24 5.01
CA SER A 8 42.05 -83.27 3.98
C SER A 8 40.78 -83.05 3.14
N ILE A 9 40.08 -84.11 2.79
CA ILE A 9 38.84 -84.08 2.00
C ILE A 9 37.70 -83.43 2.86
N VAL A 10 37.63 -83.87 4.13
CA VAL A 10 36.63 -83.25 5.06
C VAL A 10 36.90 -81.77 5.21
N LEU A 11 38.15 -81.36 5.45
CA LEU A 11 38.53 -79.93 5.55
C LEU A 11 38.23 -79.18 4.24
N LEU A 12 38.48 -79.74 3.10
CA LEU A 12 38.30 -79.12 1.78
C LEU A 12 36.81 -78.90 1.42
N VAL A 13 35.92 -79.77 1.93
CA VAL A 13 34.45 -79.65 1.69
C VAL A 13 33.75 -78.85 2.84
N TRP A 14 34.21 -79.03 4.08
CA TRP A 14 33.58 -78.43 5.29
C TRP A 14 33.95 -76.96 5.48
N LEU A 15 35.20 -76.55 5.27
CA LEU A 15 35.67 -75.18 5.43
C LEU A 15 34.95 -74.18 4.52
N PRO A 16 34.73 -74.46 3.22
CA PRO A 16 34.00 -73.57 2.34
C PRO A 16 32.52 -73.41 2.73
N ARG A 17 31.91 -74.48 3.27
CA ARG A 17 30.50 -74.42 3.70
C ARG A 17 30.33 -73.79 5.05
N SER A 18 31.24 -74.03 5.98
CA SER A 18 31.13 -73.56 7.36
C SER A 18 31.56 -72.09 7.56
N ILE A 19 32.49 -71.59 6.73
CA ILE A 19 33.07 -70.25 6.90
C ILE A 19 32.78 -69.33 5.69
N ASN A 20 33.13 -69.78 4.48
CA ASN A 20 33.05 -68.87 3.30
C ASN A 20 31.62 -68.53 2.88
N LYS A 21 30.66 -69.46 3.01
CA LYS A 21 29.28 -69.18 2.68
C LYS A 21 28.63 -68.14 3.61
N PRO A 22 28.72 -68.30 4.95
CA PRO A 22 28.18 -67.30 5.89
C PRO A 22 28.80 -65.91 5.71
N ILE A 23 30.14 -65.84 5.53
CA ILE A 23 30.84 -64.56 5.29
C ILE A 23 30.32 -63.88 4.00
N ARG A 24 30.11 -64.66 2.94
CA ARG A 24 29.59 -64.12 1.68
C ARG A 24 28.16 -63.60 1.85
N GLU A 25 27.31 -64.32 2.58
CA GLU A 25 25.94 -63.92 2.86
C GLU A 25 25.90 -62.65 3.72
N LEU A 26 26.79 -62.54 4.72
CA LEU A 26 26.96 -61.33 5.52
C LEU A 26 27.43 -60.14 4.67
N MET A 27 28.46 -60.32 3.84
CA MET A 27 28.91 -59.27 2.91
C MET A 27 27.81 -58.83 1.95
N GLN A 28 27.05 -59.77 1.44
CA GLN A 28 25.91 -59.42 0.56
C GLN A 28 24.83 -58.67 1.34
N GLY A 29 24.52 -59.09 2.56
CA GLY A 29 23.59 -58.34 3.43
C GLY A 29 24.03 -56.90 3.72
N ILE A 30 25.34 -56.71 4.00
CA ILE A 30 25.91 -55.38 4.23
C ILE A 30 25.81 -54.51 2.95
N LEU A 31 26.07 -55.08 1.77
CA LEU A 31 25.92 -54.38 0.50
C LEU A 31 24.46 -54.00 0.20
N GLU A 32 23.51 -54.87 0.54
CA GLU A 32 22.09 -54.55 0.43
C GLU A 32 21.69 -53.34 1.32
N ILE A 33 22.16 -53.32 2.57
CA ILE A 33 21.94 -52.16 3.45
C ILE A 33 22.60 -50.90 2.88
N ALA A 34 23.83 -50.99 2.37
CA ALA A 34 24.52 -49.87 1.73
C ALA A 34 23.75 -49.34 0.50
N ASN A 35 23.01 -50.19 -0.17
CA ASN A 35 22.10 -49.85 -1.29
C ASN A 35 20.69 -49.47 -0.82
N HIS A 36 20.53 -49.14 0.46
CA HIS A 36 19.25 -48.69 1.08
C HIS A 36 18.16 -49.77 1.17
N ASN A 37 18.48 -51.06 0.96
CA ASN A 37 17.57 -52.18 1.17
C ASN A 37 17.63 -52.68 2.59
N TYR A 38 16.92 -52.03 3.52
CA TYR A 38 16.88 -52.34 4.93
C TYR A 38 15.93 -53.50 5.29
N GLU A 39 15.20 -54.08 4.32
CA GLU A 39 14.30 -55.22 4.55
C GLU A 39 15.03 -56.56 4.58
N LYS A 40 16.28 -56.59 4.09
CA LYS A 40 17.10 -57.79 4.06
C LYS A 40 17.36 -58.28 5.48
N ARG A 41 17.15 -59.61 5.68
CA ARG A 41 17.47 -60.32 6.94
C ARG A 41 18.42 -61.46 6.63
N LEU A 42 19.31 -61.74 7.55
CA LEU A 42 20.23 -62.87 7.48
C LEU A 42 19.69 -64.02 8.34
N ASP A 43 19.55 -65.16 7.75
CA ASP A 43 19.22 -66.39 8.48
C ASP A 43 20.47 -67.30 8.52
N MET A 44 21.14 -67.36 9.68
CA MET A 44 22.32 -68.14 9.97
C MET A 44 22.04 -69.13 11.11
N SER A 45 20.83 -69.66 11.19
CA SER A 45 20.38 -70.64 12.18
C SER A 45 21.21 -71.93 12.16
N GLU A 46 21.75 -72.33 11.00
CA GLU A 46 22.60 -73.50 10.82
C GLU A 46 24.08 -73.26 11.20
N HIS A 47 24.50 -72.01 11.48
CA HIS A 47 25.92 -71.63 11.78
C HIS A 47 26.03 -70.96 13.11
N GLU A 48 26.28 -71.72 14.17
CA GLU A 48 26.24 -71.26 15.57
C GLU A 48 27.22 -70.11 15.84
N GLU A 49 28.42 -70.16 15.22
CA GLU A 49 29.47 -69.14 15.36
C GLU A 49 29.08 -67.78 14.69
N PHE A 50 28.18 -67.76 13.74
CA PHE A 50 27.75 -66.57 13.02
C PHE A 50 26.36 -66.07 13.45
N ARG A 51 25.69 -66.76 14.35
CA ARG A 51 24.34 -66.41 14.82
C ARG A 51 24.30 -65.02 15.48
N GLU A 52 25.23 -64.74 16.40
CA GLU A 52 25.32 -63.48 17.08
C GLU A 52 25.55 -62.30 16.16
N VAL A 53 26.33 -62.49 15.07
CA VAL A 53 26.60 -61.51 14.04
C VAL A 53 25.35 -61.26 13.21
N ALA A 54 24.62 -62.33 12.82
CA ALA A 54 23.37 -62.23 12.09
C ALA A 54 22.28 -61.53 12.89
N ASP A 55 22.16 -61.80 14.21
CA ASP A 55 21.23 -61.16 15.11
C ASP A 55 21.55 -59.67 15.26
N SER A 56 22.84 -59.32 15.42
CA SER A 56 23.29 -57.92 15.47
C SER A 56 22.99 -57.16 14.15
N PHE A 57 23.25 -57.83 13.00
CA PHE A 57 22.94 -57.28 11.70
C PHE A 57 21.42 -57.06 11.52
N ASN A 58 20.60 -58.05 11.89
CA ASN A 58 19.15 -57.97 11.78
C ASN A 58 18.59 -56.87 12.68
N SER A 59 19.11 -56.73 13.91
CA SER A 59 18.73 -55.61 14.82
C SER A 59 19.12 -54.24 14.26
N MET A 60 20.31 -54.14 13.62
CA MET A 60 20.72 -52.91 12.95
C MET A 60 19.78 -52.59 11.76
N ALA A 61 19.45 -53.59 10.91
CA ALA A 61 18.54 -53.42 9.77
C ALA A 61 17.13 -53.01 10.21
N GLU A 62 16.64 -53.57 11.32
CA GLU A 62 15.35 -53.18 11.90
C GLU A 62 15.34 -51.73 12.38
N ARG A 63 16.35 -51.30 13.18
CA ARG A 63 16.46 -49.92 13.60
C ARG A 63 16.59 -48.93 12.46
N LEU A 64 17.29 -49.26 11.38
CA LEU A 64 17.38 -48.41 10.18
C LEU A 64 16.03 -48.31 9.44
N THR A 65 15.27 -49.40 9.38
CA THR A 65 13.91 -49.41 8.83
C THR A 65 12.97 -48.52 9.66
N GLU A 66 13.00 -48.68 11.00
CA GLU A 66 12.20 -47.84 11.91
C GLU A 66 12.56 -46.37 11.79
N TYR A 67 13.85 -46.03 11.79
CA TYR A 67 14.32 -44.65 11.66
C TYR A 67 13.89 -44.04 10.35
N ARG A 68 14.04 -44.74 9.21
CA ARG A 68 13.60 -44.28 7.90
C ARG A 68 12.08 -44.05 7.85
N THR A 69 11.31 -44.98 8.39
CA THR A 69 9.85 -44.95 8.40
C THR A 69 9.37 -43.80 9.28
N SER A 70 9.95 -43.62 10.46
CA SER A 70 9.64 -42.50 11.37
C SER A 70 9.95 -41.16 10.72
N THR A 71 11.16 -40.99 10.17
CA THR A 71 11.56 -39.75 9.51
C THR A 71 10.65 -39.41 8.33
N LEU A 72 10.29 -40.39 7.50
CA LEU A 72 9.35 -40.17 6.38
C LEU A 72 7.95 -39.80 6.88
N ASN A 73 7.47 -40.43 7.95
CA ASN A 73 6.18 -40.12 8.54
C ASN A 73 6.17 -38.71 9.16
N ASP A 74 7.25 -38.30 9.80
CA ASP A 74 7.40 -36.95 10.36
C ASP A 74 7.36 -35.89 9.26
N ILE A 75 8.10 -36.09 8.16
CA ILE A 75 8.11 -35.20 7.01
C ILE A 75 6.73 -35.14 6.36
N LEU A 76 6.06 -36.29 6.15
CA LEU A 76 4.72 -36.34 5.59
C LEU A 76 3.68 -35.68 6.48
N SER A 77 3.80 -35.87 7.79
CA SER A 77 2.91 -35.23 8.79
C SER A 77 3.12 -33.73 8.81
N ALA A 78 4.35 -33.25 8.83
CA ALA A 78 4.69 -31.82 8.75
C ALA A 78 4.16 -31.20 7.44
N LYS A 79 4.33 -31.90 6.30
CA LYS A 79 3.78 -31.44 5.01
C LYS A 79 2.26 -31.33 5.04
N LYS A 80 1.55 -32.35 5.53
CA LYS A 80 0.09 -32.33 5.66
C LYS A 80 -0.40 -31.20 6.58
N PHE A 81 0.33 -30.97 7.68
CA PHE A 81 0.01 -29.90 8.61
C PHE A 81 0.18 -28.52 7.96
N LEU A 82 1.27 -28.28 7.24
CA LEU A 82 1.48 -27.04 6.50
C LEU A 82 0.42 -26.83 5.42
N GLU A 83 0.07 -27.87 4.65
CA GLU A 83 -1.01 -27.80 3.67
C GLU A 83 -2.36 -27.46 4.32
N ALA A 84 -2.67 -28.04 5.48
CA ALA A 84 -3.87 -27.74 6.22
C ALA A 84 -3.90 -26.27 6.72
N ILE A 85 -2.80 -25.76 7.25
CA ILE A 85 -2.67 -24.35 7.67
C ILE A 85 -2.92 -23.43 6.46
N VAL A 86 -2.21 -23.64 5.35
CA VAL A 86 -2.33 -22.79 4.16
C VAL A 86 -3.75 -22.82 3.59
N ASN A 87 -4.43 -23.98 3.62
CA ASN A 87 -5.83 -24.10 3.19
C ASN A 87 -6.85 -23.54 4.18
N SER A 88 -6.48 -23.35 5.45
CA SER A 88 -7.35 -22.70 6.44
C SER A 88 -7.34 -21.17 6.36
N ILE A 89 -6.37 -20.62 5.64
CA ILE A 89 -6.28 -19.18 5.40
C ILE A 89 -7.30 -18.79 4.33
N HIS A 90 -8.18 -17.85 4.68
CA HIS A 90 -9.25 -17.39 3.78
C HIS A 90 -8.77 -16.39 2.71
N GLU A 91 -7.52 -15.97 2.78
CA GLU A 91 -6.92 -15.13 1.73
C GLU A 91 -6.33 -16.03 0.63
N PRO A 92 -6.54 -15.71 -0.66
CA PRO A 92 -5.90 -16.43 -1.76
C PRO A 92 -4.38 -16.34 -1.70
N ILE A 93 -3.70 -17.49 -1.72
CA ILE A 93 -2.24 -17.60 -1.62
C ILE A 93 -1.72 -18.47 -2.75
N ILE A 94 -0.68 -17.98 -3.44
CA ILE A 94 0.04 -18.69 -4.51
C ILE A 94 1.52 -18.63 -4.19
N GLY A 95 2.19 -19.77 -4.10
CA GLY A 95 3.64 -19.85 -3.91
C GLY A 95 4.33 -20.28 -5.19
N LEU A 96 5.35 -19.55 -5.58
CA LEU A 96 6.14 -19.74 -6.79
C LEU A 96 7.59 -20.09 -6.41
N ASN A 97 8.25 -20.93 -7.22
CA ASN A 97 9.70 -21.13 -7.13
C ASN A 97 10.45 -20.01 -7.90
N ARG A 98 11.79 -20.14 -7.98
CA ARG A 98 12.65 -19.18 -8.70
C ARG A 98 12.35 -19.08 -10.19
N GLU A 99 11.87 -20.18 -10.77
CA GLU A 99 11.50 -20.29 -12.18
C GLU A 99 10.05 -19.89 -12.44
N HIS A 100 9.39 -19.28 -11.44
CA HIS A 100 7.97 -18.88 -11.46
C HIS A 100 7.00 -20.04 -11.70
N GLU A 101 7.38 -21.28 -11.34
CA GLU A 101 6.44 -22.41 -11.33
C GLU A 101 5.64 -22.43 -10.03
N ILE A 102 4.36 -22.78 -10.10
CA ILE A 102 3.47 -22.84 -8.95
C ILE A 102 3.81 -24.06 -8.08
N LEU A 103 4.42 -23.83 -6.91
CA LEU A 103 4.73 -24.86 -5.92
C LEU A 103 3.51 -25.23 -5.09
N PHE A 104 2.75 -24.23 -4.68
CA PHE A 104 1.52 -24.43 -3.93
C PHE A 104 0.49 -23.34 -4.25
N ILE A 105 -0.77 -23.67 -4.06
CA ILE A 105 -1.90 -22.79 -4.22
C ILE A 105 -3.00 -23.26 -3.25
N ASN A 106 -3.59 -22.36 -2.47
CA ASN A 106 -4.63 -22.73 -1.55
C ASN A 106 -6.01 -22.78 -2.23
N LYS A 107 -7.01 -23.30 -1.50
CA LYS A 107 -8.37 -23.47 -2.00
C LYS A 107 -8.99 -22.14 -2.44
N GLU A 108 -8.77 -21.08 -1.69
CA GLU A 108 -9.30 -19.74 -1.99
C GLU A 108 -8.71 -19.19 -3.30
N ALA A 109 -7.41 -19.35 -3.54
CA ALA A 109 -6.78 -18.91 -4.77
C ALA A 109 -7.28 -19.73 -5.99
N LEU A 110 -7.51 -21.03 -5.84
CA LEU A 110 -8.12 -21.84 -6.88
C LEU A 110 -9.53 -21.36 -7.25
N THR A 111 -10.34 -21.02 -6.24
CA THR A 111 -11.69 -20.49 -6.43
C THR A 111 -11.66 -19.14 -7.15
N VAL A 112 -10.85 -18.21 -6.68
CA VAL A 112 -10.75 -16.84 -7.24
C VAL A 112 -10.20 -16.87 -8.68
N LEU A 113 -9.24 -17.74 -8.97
CA LEU A 113 -8.66 -17.91 -10.30
C LEU A 113 -9.51 -18.80 -11.22
N ASN A 114 -10.50 -19.49 -10.67
CA ASN A 114 -11.30 -20.50 -11.37
C ASN A 114 -10.41 -21.57 -12.04
N LEU A 115 -9.46 -22.12 -11.28
CA LEU A 115 -8.51 -23.12 -11.72
C LEU A 115 -8.63 -24.39 -10.89
N LYS A 116 -8.23 -25.54 -11.46
CA LYS A 116 -8.13 -26.80 -10.75
C LYS A 116 -6.70 -27.05 -10.33
N ARG A 117 -6.50 -27.62 -9.12
CA ARG A 117 -5.18 -27.89 -8.55
C ARG A 117 -4.31 -28.75 -9.46
N GLU A 118 -4.91 -29.74 -10.11
CA GLU A 118 -4.25 -30.69 -11.01
C GLU A 118 -3.64 -30.01 -12.24
N ASP A 119 -4.24 -28.89 -12.69
CA ASP A 119 -3.85 -28.17 -13.88
C ASP A 119 -2.76 -27.12 -13.63
N VAL A 120 -2.46 -26.81 -12.36
CA VAL A 120 -1.61 -25.66 -12.02
C VAL A 120 -0.33 -26.02 -11.28
N ILE A 121 -0.30 -27.08 -10.46
CA ILE A 121 0.87 -27.45 -9.66
C ILE A 121 2.03 -27.84 -10.57
N ARG A 122 3.21 -27.29 -10.31
CA ARG A 122 4.46 -27.46 -11.09
C ARG A 122 4.37 -27.00 -12.54
N ARG A 123 3.44 -26.08 -12.85
CA ARG A 123 3.39 -25.40 -14.14
C ARG A 123 3.86 -23.96 -13.99
N SER A 124 4.40 -23.44 -15.08
CA SER A 124 4.80 -22.03 -15.14
C SER A 124 3.59 -21.11 -14.99
N ALA A 125 3.69 -20.16 -14.07
CA ALA A 125 2.66 -19.13 -13.89
C ALA A 125 2.53 -18.26 -15.16
N GLU A 126 3.59 -18.12 -15.94
CA GLU A 126 3.59 -17.38 -17.21
C GLU A 126 2.76 -18.11 -18.27
N GLU A 127 2.91 -19.43 -18.43
CA GLU A 127 2.10 -20.24 -19.35
C GLU A 127 0.61 -20.19 -18.98
N LEU A 128 0.30 -20.33 -17.71
CA LEU A 128 -1.08 -20.26 -17.20
C LEU A 128 -1.68 -18.87 -17.36
N SER A 129 -0.86 -17.83 -17.29
CA SER A 129 -1.25 -16.44 -17.49
C SER A 129 -1.79 -16.17 -18.90
N LEU A 130 -1.43 -16.96 -19.89
CA LEU A 130 -1.97 -16.85 -21.26
C LEU A 130 -3.46 -17.19 -21.33
N LYS A 131 -3.96 -17.99 -20.40
CA LYS A 131 -5.35 -18.46 -20.34
C LYS A 131 -6.17 -17.84 -19.21
N ASN A 132 -5.54 -17.08 -18.31
CA ASN A 132 -6.18 -16.50 -17.15
C ASN A 132 -5.75 -15.04 -16.97
N ASP A 133 -6.67 -14.11 -17.19
CA ASP A 133 -6.40 -12.68 -17.18
C ASP A 133 -5.97 -12.16 -15.79
N LEU A 134 -6.55 -12.73 -14.72
CA LEU A 134 -6.19 -12.34 -13.36
C LEU A 134 -4.75 -12.79 -13.04
N LEU A 135 -4.41 -14.04 -13.37
CA LEU A 135 -3.05 -14.55 -13.19
C LEU A 135 -2.04 -13.77 -14.04
N ARG A 136 -2.42 -13.39 -15.26
CA ARG A 136 -1.60 -12.54 -16.14
C ARG A 136 -1.27 -11.21 -15.48
N ARG A 137 -2.25 -10.58 -14.86
CA ARG A 137 -2.04 -9.32 -14.16
C ARG A 137 -1.11 -9.51 -12.96
N LEU A 138 -1.30 -10.57 -12.16
CA LEU A 138 -0.46 -10.87 -11.00
C LEU A 138 1.00 -11.14 -11.39
N VAL A 139 1.22 -11.96 -12.45
CA VAL A 139 2.57 -12.27 -12.93
C VAL A 139 3.25 -11.02 -13.50
N ARG A 140 2.53 -10.19 -14.25
CA ARG A 140 3.05 -8.92 -14.78
C ARG A 140 3.49 -7.97 -13.67
N GLU A 141 2.69 -7.83 -12.61
CA GLU A 141 3.01 -7.00 -11.45
C GLU A 141 4.18 -7.56 -10.62
N LEU A 142 4.40 -8.88 -10.62
CA LEU A 142 5.56 -9.52 -10.01
C LEU A 142 6.85 -9.15 -10.75
N ILE A 143 6.83 -9.23 -12.08
CA ILE A 143 7.99 -8.98 -12.94
C ILE A 143 8.34 -7.47 -12.98
N ASN A 144 7.34 -6.59 -12.93
CA ASN A 144 7.49 -5.13 -13.01
C ASN A 144 7.03 -4.43 -11.73
N PRO A 145 7.81 -4.42 -10.65
CA PRO A 145 7.38 -3.91 -9.34
C PRO A 145 7.23 -2.37 -9.24
N GLY A 146 7.49 -1.61 -10.29
CA GLY A 146 7.49 -0.14 -10.30
C GLY A 146 6.17 0.55 -10.65
N GLU A 147 5.17 -0.17 -11.14
CA GLU A 147 3.86 0.41 -11.48
C GLU A 147 2.96 0.55 -10.24
N LYS A 148 2.16 1.64 -10.21
CA LYS A 148 1.18 1.89 -9.14
C LYS A 148 0.18 0.75 -9.10
N LYS A 149 0.20 -0.05 -8.03
CA LYS A 149 -0.64 -1.24 -7.86
C LYS A 149 -2.07 -0.83 -7.56
N GLU A 150 -2.93 -0.86 -8.57
CA GLU A 150 -4.36 -0.65 -8.38
C GLU A 150 -5.03 -1.91 -7.81
N PRO A 151 -6.04 -1.78 -6.93
CA PRO A 151 -6.79 -2.92 -6.44
C PRO A 151 -7.39 -3.73 -7.59
N LEU A 152 -7.32 -5.05 -7.45
CA LEU A 152 -7.93 -6.00 -8.38
C LEU A 152 -9.43 -6.07 -8.09
N LYS A 153 -10.24 -5.84 -9.11
CA LYS A 153 -11.70 -6.00 -9.04
C LYS A 153 -12.05 -7.38 -9.56
N ILE A 154 -12.55 -8.24 -8.68
CA ILE A 154 -12.87 -9.64 -8.99
C ILE A 154 -14.35 -9.87 -8.72
N TYR A 155 -15.03 -10.50 -9.67
CA TYR A 155 -16.41 -10.91 -9.52
C TYR A 155 -16.45 -12.37 -9.08
N ALA A 156 -16.71 -12.61 -7.81
CA ALA A 156 -16.80 -13.96 -7.23
C ALA A 156 -18.10 -14.07 -6.42
N ASP A 157 -18.75 -15.21 -6.45
CA ASP A 157 -20.00 -15.52 -5.73
C ASP A 157 -21.13 -14.48 -5.96
N ASN A 158 -21.28 -14.02 -7.20
CA ASN A 158 -22.23 -12.97 -7.57
C ASN A 158 -22.02 -11.63 -6.84
N LYS A 159 -20.84 -11.42 -6.26
CA LYS A 159 -20.47 -10.20 -5.55
C LYS A 159 -19.18 -9.63 -6.11
N GLU A 160 -19.17 -8.32 -6.28
CA GLU A 160 -17.97 -7.59 -6.63
C GLU A 160 -17.07 -7.47 -5.41
N SER A 161 -15.83 -7.94 -5.49
CA SER A 161 -14.85 -7.92 -4.41
C SER A 161 -13.56 -7.27 -4.86
N TYR A 162 -12.93 -6.53 -3.96
CA TYR A 162 -11.69 -5.82 -4.20
C TYR A 162 -10.55 -6.52 -3.48
N PHE A 163 -9.47 -6.83 -4.22
CA PHE A 163 -8.28 -7.46 -3.68
C PHE A 163 -7.04 -6.61 -3.94
N GLN A 164 -6.15 -6.61 -2.97
CA GLN A 164 -4.82 -6.02 -3.09
C GLN A 164 -3.79 -7.12 -3.13
N ALA A 165 -2.99 -7.19 -4.21
CA ALA A 165 -1.91 -8.13 -4.33
C ALA A 165 -0.70 -7.67 -3.50
N LYS A 166 -0.12 -8.60 -2.72
CA LYS A 166 1.13 -8.41 -2.00
C LYS A 166 2.10 -9.50 -2.44
N TYR A 167 3.29 -9.10 -2.81
CA TYR A 167 4.38 -9.98 -3.25
C TYR A 167 5.40 -10.07 -2.14
N ILE A 168 5.72 -11.29 -1.72
CA ILE A 168 6.60 -11.56 -0.58
C ILE A 168 7.71 -12.48 -1.06
N PRO A 169 8.94 -11.99 -1.24
CA PRO A 169 10.08 -12.83 -1.57
C PRO A 169 10.41 -13.73 -0.37
N ILE A 170 10.64 -15.01 -0.64
CA ILE A 170 10.97 -16.01 0.37
C ILE A 170 12.46 -16.32 0.30
N HIS A 171 13.13 -16.14 1.42
CA HIS A 171 14.53 -16.48 1.61
C HIS A 171 14.66 -17.57 2.67
N VAL A 172 15.56 -18.52 2.46
CA VAL A 172 15.92 -19.50 3.49
C VAL A 172 16.98 -18.88 4.41
N MET A 173 16.80 -19.04 5.71
CA MET A 173 17.76 -18.57 6.71
C MET A 173 18.74 -19.70 7.04
N ASP A 174 20.01 -19.36 7.20
CA ASP A 174 21.02 -20.25 7.73
C ASP A 174 20.84 -20.41 9.26
N GLY A 175 21.45 -21.44 9.86
CA GLY A 175 21.40 -21.70 11.30
C GLY A 175 21.83 -20.51 12.18
N ASP A 176 22.57 -19.55 11.62
CA ASP A 176 22.98 -18.30 12.25
C ASP A 176 21.98 -17.13 12.04
N GLY A 177 20.82 -17.36 11.42
CA GLY A 177 19.78 -16.35 11.20
C GLY A 177 20.08 -15.35 10.09
N ARG A 178 21.02 -15.63 9.18
CA ARG A 178 21.30 -14.81 7.99
C ARG A 178 20.48 -15.30 6.81
N GLU A 179 19.88 -14.36 6.06
CA GLU A 179 19.25 -14.69 4.78
C GLU A 179 20.31 -15.16 3.79
N THR A 180 20.25 -16.41 3.37
CA THR A 180 21.30 -17.01 2.52
C THR A 180 20.87 -17.24 1.09
N GLU A 181 19.60 -17.57 0.86
CA GLU A 181 19.20 -18.03 -0.45
C GLU A 181 17.73 -17.64 -0.77
N TYR A 182 17.54 -16.91 -1.85
CA TYR A 182 16.21 -16.68 -2.41
C TYR A 182 15.64 -18.00 -2.97
N VAL A 183 14.41 -18.34 -2.60
CA VAL A 183 13.77 -19.62 -2.96
C VAL A 183 12.58 -19.40 -3.90
N GLY A 184 11.97 -18.25 -3.87
CA GLY A 184 10.80 -17.94 -4.69
C GLY A 184 9.94 -16.85 -4.08
N ASP A 185 8.71 -16.69 -4.58
CA ASP A 185 7.78 -15.65 -4.19
C ASP A 185 6.45 -16.23 -3.69
N VAL A 186 5.84 -15.51 -2.75
CA VAL A 186 4.45 -15.74 -2.37
C VAL A 186 3.61 -14.55 -2.80
N ILE A 187 2.57 -14.81 -3.59
CA ILE A 187 1.54 -13.84 -3.94
C ILE A 187 0.37 -14.03 -2.98
N LEU A 188 0.07 -13.00 -2.22
CA LEU A 188 -1.06 -12.94 -1.29
C LEU A 188 -2.09 -11.93 -1.83
N LEU A 189 -3.35 -12.33 -1.98
CA LEU A 189 -4.44 -11.45 -2.36
C LEU A 189 -5.26 -11.08 -1.12
N LYS A 190 -4.98 -9.93 -0.55
CA LYS A 190 -5.73 -9.41 0.60
C LYS A 190 -7.09 -8.88 0.15
N ASN A 191 -8.17 -9.41 0.70
CA ASN A 191 -9.51 -8.86 0.48
C ASN A 191 -9.64 -7.50 1.18
N ILE A 192 -9.88 -6.45 0.40
CA ILE A 192 -10.07 -5.08 0.88
C ILE A 192 -11.47 -4.55 0.57
N THR A 193 -12.42 -5.43 0.29
CA THR A 193 -13.79 -5.05 -0.12
C THR A 193 -14.48 -4.22 0.96
N GLU A 194 -14.48 -4.70 2.21
CA GLU A 194 -15.08 -3.99 3.34
C GLU A 194 -14.45 -2.60 3.53
N PHE A 195 -13.14 -2.51 3.42
CA PHE A 195 -12.43 -1.23 3.51
C PHE A 195 -12.86 -0.28 2.37
N LYS A 196 -12.97 -0.78 1.13
CA LYS A 196 -13.40 0.00 -0.04
C LYS A 196 -14.87 0.41 0.04
N GLU A 197 -15.74 -0.48 0.50
CA GLU A 197 -17.15 -0.19 0.73
C GLU A 197 -17.32 0.90 1.79
N LEU A 198 -16.61 0.79 2.92
CA LEU A 198 -16.64 1.78 3.99
C LEU A 198 -16.11 3.15 3.53
N ASP A 199 -15.00 3.16 2.80
CA ASP A 199 -14.40 4.38 2.25
C ASP A 199 -15.34 5.06 1.23
N SER A 200 -15.98 4.27 0.36
CA SER A 200 -16.98 4.77 -0.58
C SER A 200 -18.24 5.28 0.13
N ALA A 201 -18.73 4.57 1.14
CA ALA A 201 -19.87 4.99 1.95
C ALA A 201 -19.56 6.30 2.70
N LYS A 202 -18.38 6.44 3.32
CA LYS A 202 -17.90 7.66 3.96
C LYS A 202 -17.91 8.84 2.97
N THR A 203 -17.36 8.64 1.77
CA THR A 203 -17.30 9.68 0.73
C THR A 203 -18.70 10.10 0.28
N THR A 204 -19.57 9.14 0.04
CA THR A 204 -20.96 9.40 -0.35
C THR A 204 -21.73 10.13 0.74
N PHE A 205 -21.59 9.71 2.00
CA PHE A 205 -22.22 10.33 3.16
C PHE A 205 -21.82 11.82 3.30
N ILE A 206 -20.52 12.11 3.23
CA ILE A 206 -20.02 13.48 3.34
C ILE A 206 -20.50 14.35 2.17
N SER A 207 -20.51 13.79 0.96
CA SER A 207 -21.02 14.49 -0.23
C SER A 207 -22.51 14.83 -0.07
N THR A 208 -23.32 13.87 0.38
CA THR A 208 -24.74 14.06 0.62
C THR A 208 -24.99 15.12 1.70
N ILE A 209 -24.31 15.00 2.85
CA ILE A 209 -24.46 16.01 3.93
C ILE A 209 -24.06 17.40 3.45
N SER A 210 -22.97 17.53 2.69
CA SER A 210 -22.55 18.84 2.16
C SER A 210 -23.61 19.47 1.28
N HIS A 211 -24.29 18.67 0.43
CA HIS A 211 -25.41 19.12 -0.39
C HIS A 211 -26.64 19.52 0.45
N GLU A 212 -27.00 18.65 1.41
CA GLU A 212 -28.17 18.88 2.28
C GLU A 212 -27.98 20.06 3.24
N LEU A 213 -26.74 20.41 3.60
CA LEU A 213 -26.43 21.61 4.39
C LEU A 213 -26.40 22.87 3.53
N LYS A 214 -25.92 22.80 2.30
CA LYS A 214 -25.84 23.97 1.40
C LYS A 214 -27.20 24.61 1.15
N THR A 215 -28.24 23.82 0.98
CA THR A 215 -29.60 24.30 0.66
C THR A 215 -30.20 25.15 1.78
N PRO A 216 -30.29 24.71 3.06
CA PRO A 216 -30.84 25.52 4.14
C PRO A 216 -29.97 26.76 4.44
N ILE A 217 -28.65 26.65 4.35
CA ILE A 217 -27.76 27.80 4.57
C ILE A 217 -27.97 28.84 3.47
N SER A 218 -28.11 28.42 2.22
CA SER A 218 -28.43 29.36 1.12
C SER A 218 -29.80 30.04 1.31
N ALA A 219 -30.78 29.32 1.87
CA ALA A 219 -32.07 29.89 2.21
C ALA A 219 -31.97 30.95 3.33
N ILE A 220 -31.14 30.69 4.35
CA ILE A 220 -30.84 31.66 5.44
C ILE A 220 -30.22 32.94 4.83
N LEU A 221 -29.20 32.81 4.00
CA LEU A 221 -28.55 33.94 3.33
C LEU A 221 -29.50 34.72 2.44
N MET A 222 -30.39 34.04 1.75
CA MET A 222 -31.42 34.68 0.91
C MET A 222 -32.43 35.46 1.78
N SER A 223 -32.86 34.87 2.90
CA SER A 223 -33.76 35.55 3.85
C SER A 223 -33.11 36.77 4.46
N LEU A 224 -31.83 36.72 4.84
CA LEU A 224 -31.05 37.87 5.34
C LEU A 224 -30.98 38.97 4.28
N LYS A 225 -30.71 38.61 3.00
CA LYS A 225 -30.65 39.57 1.92
C LYS A 225 -31.99 40.28 1.71
N LEU A 226 -33.10 39.58 1.92
CA LEU A 226 -34.44 40.21 1.88
C LEU A 226 -34.67 41.12 3.08
N LEU A 227 -34.28 40.69 4.28
CA LEU A 227 -34.41 41.54 5.48
C LEU A 227 -33.61 42.83 5.40
N GLU A 228 -32.47 42.82 4.72
CA GLU A 228 -31.60 43.99 4.50
C GLU A 228 -32.12 44.90 3.36
N ASP A 229 -33.13 44.47 2.62
CA ASP A 229 -33.71 45.30 1.54
C ASP A 229 -34.58 46.38 2.13
N LYS A 230 -34.20 47.64 1.95
CA LYS A 230 -34.92 48.83 2.42
C LYS A 230 -36.39 48.86 2.00
N ARG A 231 -36.79 48.15 0.99
CA ARG A 231 -38.19 48.05 0.54
C ARG A 231 -39.08 47.27 1.49
N ILE A 232 -38.50 46.44 2.36
CA ILE A 232 -39.24 45.66 3.37
C ILE A 232 -39.38 46.47 4.67
N GLY A 233 -38.43 47.34 4.94
CA GLY A 233 -38.38 48.21 6.13
C GLY A 233 -36.97 48.54 6.54
N ASP A 234 -36.80 49.59 7.35
CA ASP A 234 -35.50 49.96 7.90
C ASP A 234 -35.22 49.12 9.11
N MET A 235 -33.98 48.59 9.22
CA MET A 235 -33.47 47.89 10.39
C MET A 235 -32.81 48.85 11.32
N ASN A 236 -32.94 48.64 12.65
CA ASN A 236 -32.17 49.36 13.64
C ASN A 236 -30.73 48.80 13.72
N ASP A 237 -29.84 49.54 14.41
CA ASP A 237 -28.43 49.17 14.49
C ASP A 237 -28.20 47.81 15.10
N GLU A 238 -29.01 47.38 16.06
CA GLU A 238 -28.92 46.08 16.72
C GLU A 238 -29.35 44.96 15.77
N GLN A 239 -30.40 45.16 14.98
CA GLN A 239 -30.85 44.22 13.93
C GLN A 239 -29.81 44.08 12.82
N ILE A 240 -29.16 45.17 12.41
CA ILE A 240 -28.07 45.15 11.43
C ILE A 240 -26.90 44.33 11.96
N ALA A 241 -26.50 44.53 13.23
CA ALA A 241 -25.42 43.76 13.84
C ALA A 241 -25.72 42.27 13.95
N LEU A 242 -26.97 41.90 14.32
CA LEU A 242 -27.43 40.51 14.38
C LEU A 242 -27.47 39.86 13.00
N ALA A 243 -28.01 40.55 11.99
CA ALA A 243 -28.04 40.08 10.61
C ALA A 243 -26.64 39.85 10.06
N GLY A 244 -25.70 40.76 10.36
CA GLY A 244 -24.28 40.60 10.02
C GLY A 244 -23.65 39.37 10.66
N SER A 245 -23.91 39.11 11.93
CA SER A 245 -23.41 37.93 12.64
C SER A 245 -23.97 36.59 12.06
N ILE A 246 -25.26 36.57 11.72
CA ILE A 246 -25.88 35.41 11.10
C ILE A 246 -25.30 35.17 9.70
N ARG A 247 -25.07 36.23 8.92
CA ARG A 247 -24.44 36.16 7.61
C ARG A 247 -23.04 35.56 7.73
N GLU A 248 -22.20 36.09 8.57
CA GLU A 248 -20.82 35.61 8.79
C GLU A 248 -20.79 34.15 9.19
N SER A 249 -21.69 33.73 10.09
CA SER A 249 -21.80 32.32 10.51
C SER A 249 -22.26 31.41 9.37
N SER A 250 -23.20 31.87 8.54
CA SER A 250 -23.73 31.12 7.40
C SER A 250 -22.70 30.96 6.27
N ASP A 251 -21.99 32.03 5.92
CA ASP A 251 -20.91 32.01 4.93
C ASP A 251 -19.80 31.05 5.35
N ARG A 252 -19.44 31.08 6.63
CA ARG A 252 -18.46 30.16 7.21
C ARG A 252 -18.90 28.70 7.13
N LEU A 253 -20.16 28.37 7.40
CA LEU A 253 -20.69 27.02 7.25
C LEU A 253 -20.62 26.54 5.80
N LEU A 254 -20.92 27.42 4.81
CA LEU A 254 -20.75 27.11 3.40
C LEU A 254 -19.31 26.83 3.03
N GLU A 255 -18.36 27.60 3.55
CA GLU A 255 -16.94 27.40 3.32
C GLU A 255 -16.49 26.04 3.84
N ILE A 256 -16.77 25.73 5.13
CA ILE A 256 -16.43 24.44 5.75
C ILE A 256 -17.01 23.25 5.00
N THR A 257 -18.30 23.33 4.61
CA THR A 257 -18.95 22.25 3.86
C THR A 257 -18.32 22.07 2.47
N GLY A 258 -17.94 23.18 1.82
CA GLY A 258 -17.24 23.16 0.52
C GLY A 258 -15.83 22.55 0.63
N GLU A 259 -15.07 22.87 1.66
CA GLU A 259 -13.74 22.28 1.92
C GLU A 259 -13.84 20.79 2.23
N LEU A 260 -14.81 20.38 3.05
CA LEU A 260 -15.04 18.98 3.39
C LEU A 260 -15.35 18.14 2.15
N LEU A 261 -16.17 18.68 1.23
CA LEU A 261 -16.48 18.02 -0.03
C LEU A 261 -15.23 17.84 -0.92
N LYS A 262 -14.41 18.90 -1.06
CA LYS A 262 -13.17 18.85 -1.84
C LYS A 262 -12.19 17.82 -1.26
N MET A 263 -12.01 17.81 0.05
CA MET A 263 -11.18 16.85 0.76
C MET A 263 -11.61 15.41 0.45
N THR A 264 -12.90 15.10 0.53
CA THR A 264 -13.38 13.73 0.28
C THR A 264 -13.23 13.31 -1.18
N GLN A 265 -13.33 14.23 -2.15
CA GLN A 265 -13.06 13.94 -3.55
C GLN A 265 -11.59 13.57 -3.78
N VAL A 266 -10.66 14.23 -3.09
CA VAL A 266 -9.23 13.91 -3.13
C VAL A 266 -8.95 12.55 -2.49
N GLU A 267 -9.46 12.29 -1.26
CA GLU A 267 -9.28 11.01 -0.56
C GLU A 267 -9.78 9.80 -1.37
N ALA A 268 -10.92 9.96 -2.02
CA ALA A 268 -11.49 8.88 -2.83
C ALA A 268 -10.74 8.64 -4.16
N GLY A 269 -9.68 9.40 -4.45
CA GLY A 269 -9.01 9.37 -5.77
C GLY A 269 -9.92 9.79 -6.92
N LYS A 270 -11.06 10.43 -6.61
CA LYS A 270 -12.07 10.89 -7.60
C LYS A 270 -11.81 12.33 -8.06
N LEU A 271 -10.65 12.88 -7.74
CA LEU A 271 -10.27 14.21 -8.20
C LEU A 271 -10.11 14.19 -9.73
N GLN A 272 -11.13 14.62 -10.43
CA GLN A 272 -11.05 14.82 -11.87
C GLN A 272 -10.37 16.15 -12.14
N LEU A 273 -9.20 16.11 -12.78
CA LEU A 273 -8.50 17.28 -13.26
C LEU A 273 -8.94 17.56 -14.70
N ASN A 274 -9.12 18.85 -15.02
CA ASN A 274 -9.34 19.34 -16.37
C ASN A 274 -8.21 20.32 -16.74
N PRO A 275 -6.97 19.81 -16.95
CA PRO A 275 -5.83 20.67 -17.19
C PRO A 275 -5.91 21.37 -18.55
N LYS A 276 -5.59 22.65 -18.56
CA LYS A 276 -5.57 23.51 -19.75
C LYS A 276 -4.30 24.38 -19.72
N ILE A 277 -3.89 24.84 -20.91
CA ILE A 277 -2.81 25.80 -21.01
C ILE A 277 -3.28 27.13 -20.41
N THR A 278 -2.71 27.52 -19.27
CA THR A 278 -3.12 28.67 -18.47
C THR A 278 -1.93 29.59 -18.22
N LYS A 279 -2.13 30.89 -18.24
CA LYS A 279 -1.10 31.85 -17.88
C LYS A 279 -1.11 32.06 -16.36
N PRO A 280 0.05 32.03 -15.67
CA PRO A 280 0.14 32.27 -14.23
C PRO A 280 -0.52 33.57 -13.79
N ILE A 281 -0.42 34.62 -14.60
CA ILE A 281 -1.02 35.92 -14.30
C ILE A 281 -2.55 35.88 -14.21
N GLU A 282 -3.21 35.07 -15.06
CA GLU A 282 -4.67 34.93 -15.04
C GLU A 282 -5.16 34.30 -13.71
N LEU A 283 -4.35 33.36 -13.14
CA LEU A 283 -4.61 32.75 -11.83
C LEU A 283 -4.42 33.74 -10.68
N ILE A 284 -3.34 34.54 -10.75
CA ILE A 284 -3.06 35.59 -9.77
C ILE A 284 -4.16 36.65 -9.78
N ASP A 285 -4.54 37.17 -10.95
CA ASP A 285 -5.60 38.15 -11.09
C ASP A 285 -6.95 37.65 -10.55
N TYR A 286 -7.26 36.36 -10.77
CA TYR A 286 -8.45 35.73 -10.23
C TYR A 286 -8.43 35.73 -8.69
N ALA A 287 -7.31 35.28 -8.09
CA ALA A 287 -7.15 35.25 -6.64
C ALA A 287 -7.28 36.63 -5.99
N ILE A 288 -6.70 37.66 -6.60
CA ILE A 288 -6.80 39.05 -6.13
C ILE A 288 -8.26 39.53 -6.19
N LYS A 289 -8.95 39.32 -7.32
CA LYS A 289 -10.36 39.69 -7.46
C LYS A 289 -11.24 39.01 -6.42
N ALA A 290 -11.01 37.72 -6.19
CA ALA A 290 -11.77 36.93 -5.22
C ALA A 290 -11.59 37.42 -3.79
N ASN A 291 -10.40 37.93 -3.44
CA ASN A 291 -10.09 38.38 -2.07
C ASN A 291 -10.19 39.92 -1.88
N ARG A 292 -10.63 40.66 -2.92
CA ARG A 292 -10.63 42.14 -2.90
C ARG A 292 -11.39 42.73 -1.70
N VAL A 293 -12.63 42.30 -1.51
CA VAL A 293 -13.49 42.81 -0.42
C VAL A 293 -12.87 42.51 0.95
N GLN A 294 -12.26 41.35 1.08
CA GLN A 294 -11.60 40.96 2.33
C GLN A 294 -10.33 41.79 2.58
N ALA A 295 -9.51 42.03 1.56
CA ALA A 295 -8.32 42.85 1.65
C ALA A 295 -8.69 44.30 2.00
N GLU A 296 -9.75 44.87 1.40
CA GLU A 296 -10.28 46.19 1.74
C GLU A 296 -10.79 46.27 3.20
N ARG A 297 -11.46 45.23 3.70
CA ARG A 297 -11.95 45.16 5.09
C ARG A 297 -10.82 45.15 6.12
N PHE A 298 -9.70 44.50 5.80
CA PHE A 298 -8.52 44.45 6.68
C PHE A 298 -7.48 45.54 6.37
N ASN A 299 -7.79 46.46 5.45
CA ASN A 299 -6.88 47.50 4.94
C ASN A 299 -5.52 46.94 4.48
N CYS A 300 -5.49 45.74 3.89
CA CYS A 300 -4.25 45.15 3.38
C CYS A 300 -3.93 45.66 1.99
N HIS A 301 -2.66 45.98 1.73
CA HIS A 301 -2.15 46.37 0.42
C HIS A 301 -1.58 45.16 -0.31
N ILE A 302 -2.19 44.80 -1.45
CA ILE A 302 -1.70 43.66 -2.29
C ILE A 302 -0.85 44.23 -3.42
N GLU A 303 0.42 43.86 -3.44
CA GLU A 303 1.40 44.16 -4.48
C GLU A 303 1.56 42.94 -5.39
N VAL A 304 1.76 43.18 -6.68
CA VAL A 304 1.87 42.07 -7.68
C VAL A 304 3.25 42.13 -8.33
N GLU A 305 3.96 40.99 -8.31
CA GLU A 305 5.28 40.87 -8.87
C GLU A 305 5.35 39.73 -9.89
N TYR A 306 5.61 40.03 -11.16
CA TYR A 306 5.88 39.02 -12.18
C TYR A 306 6.71 39.60 -13.32
N PRO A 307 7.53 38.78 -14.03
CA PRO A 307 8.29 39.23 -15.19
C PRO A 307 7.39 39.39 -16.42
N GLU A 308 7.81 40.22 -17.39
CA GLU A 308 7.07 40.42 -18.65
C GLU A 308 6.82 39.11 -19.41
N LYS A 309 7.75 38.13 -19.30
CA LYS A 309 7.66 36.83 -19.94
C LYS A 309 7.76 35.72 -18.91
N ILE A 310 6.74 34.88 -18.86
CA ILE A 310 6.66 33.69 -18.04
C ILE A 310 5.98 32.57 -18.82
N SER A 311 6.45 31.34 -18.68
CA SER A 311 5.88 30.19 -19.36
C SER A 311 4.44 29.91 -18.88
N LYS A 312 3.64 29.39 -19.82
CA LYS A 312 2.29 28.91 -19.51
C LYS A 312 2.37 27.55 -18.78
N LEU A 313 1.43 27.32 -17.92
CA LEU A 313 1.29 26.07 -17.15
C LEU A 313 0.21 25.18 -17.78
N PHE A 314 0.38 23.88 -17.71
CA PHE A 314 -0.66 22.91 -18.06
C PHE A 314 -1.34 22.41 -16.78
N VAL A 315 -2.36 23.15 -16.33
CA VAL A 315 -3.02 22.94 -15.02
C VAL A 315 -4.53 23.14 -15.13
N ASP A 316 -5.27 22.56 -14.17
CA ASP A 316 -6.67 22.90 -13.96
C ASP A 316 -6.77 24.29 -13.31
N SER A 317 -7.15 25.27 -14.13
CA SER A 317 -7.19 26.68 -13.73
C SER A 317 -8.10 26.95 -12.53
N GLU A 318 -9.22 26.24 -12.40
CA GLU A 318 -10.17 26.43 -11.29
C GLU A 318 -9.55 25.96 -9.96
N LYS A 319 -8.86 24.81 -9.97
CA LYS A 319 -8.25 24.25 -8.77
C LYS A 319 -7.03 25.06 -8.32
N ILE A 320 -6.17 25.45 -9.27
CA ILE A 320 -5.00 26.28 -8.90
C ILE A 320 -5.41 27.70 -8.53
N ALA A 321 -6.40 28.30 -9.18
CA ALA A 321 -6.98 29.57 -8.75
C ALA A 321 -7.55 29.49 -7.32
N TRP A 322 -8.21 28.38 -6.96
CA TRP A 322 -8.67 28.14 -5.60
C TRP A 322 -7.50 28.06 -4.61
N VAL A 323 -6.41 27.35 -4.96
CA VAL A 323 -5.18 27.29 -4.14
C VAL A 323 -4.66 28.70 -3.86
N LEU A 324 -4.50 29.52 -4.90
CA LEU A 324 -3.99 30.89 -4.73
C LEU A 324 -4.95 31.76 -3.92
N THR A 325 -6.27 31.61 -4.12
CA THR A 325 -7.29 32.29 -3.32
C THR A 325 -7.17 31.95 -1.84
N ASN A 326 -6.97 30.67 -1.51
CA ASN A 326 -6.78 30.22 -0.13
C ASN A 326 -5.47 30.74 0.49
N LEU A 327 -4.35 30.68 -0.26
CA LEU A 327 -3.07 31.22 0.21
C LEU A 327 -3.16 32.73 0.46
N LEU A 328 -3.80 33.47 -0.45
CA LEU A 328 -3.97 34.90 -0.32
C LEU A 328 -4.92 35.27 0.83
N SER A 329 -6.03 34.53 1.01
CA SER A 329 -6.92 34.69 2.16
C SER A 329 -6.19 34.48 3.49
N ASN A 330 -5.35 33.44 3.57
CA ASN A 330 -4.51 33.21 4.74
C ASN A 330 -3.56 34.41 4.97
N ALA A 331 -2.88 34.89 3.94
CA ALA A 331 -1.99 36.03 4.05
C ALA A 331 -2.74 37.27 4.59
N ILE A 332 -3.97 37.56 4.14
CA ILE A 332 -4.79 38.67 4.64
C ILE A 332 -5.12 38.50 6.11
N HIS A 333 -5.49 37.31 6.56
CA HIS A 333 -5.86 37.05 7.94
C HIS A 333 -4.68 37.13 8.93
N TYR A 334 -3.46 36.82 8.47
CA TYR A 334 -2.27 36.80 9.33
C TYR A 334 -1.42 38.08 9.23
N THR A 335 -1.68 38.93 8.24
CA THR A 335 -1.06 40.23 8.09
C THR A 335 -1.69 41.21 9.08
N PRO A 336 -0.91 42.09 9.75
CA PRO A 336 -1.43 43.18 10.57
C PRO A 336 -2.30 44.12 9.72
N GLU A 337 -3.20 44.86 10.40
CA GLU A 337 -3.99 45.93 9.76
C GLU A 337 -3.08 46.96 9.09
N ASN A 338 -3.44 47.40 7.87
CA ASN A 338 -2.61 48.25 6.98
C ASN A 338 -1.29 47.59 6.55
N GLY A 339 -1.16 46.26 6.64
CA GLY A 339 0.03 45.54 6.23
C GLY A 339 0.08 45.29 4.72
N ARG A 340 1.26 44.87 4.27
CA ARG A 340 1.55 44.59 2.88
C ARG A 340 1.51 43.08 2.63
N ILE A 341 1.04 42.68 1.46
CA ILE A 341 1.07 41.28 0.96
C ILE A 341 1.61 41.35 -0.47
N VAL A 342 2.52 40.45 -0.81
CA VAL A 342 3.04 40.34 -2.17
C VAL A 342 2.60 39.02 -2.76
N ILE A 343 1.98 39.04 -3.95
CA ILE A 343 1.67 37.85 -4.72
C ILE A 343 2.38 37.98 -6.07
N GLY A 344 3.02 36.89 -6.50
CA GLY A 344 3.78 36.98 -7.74
C GLY A 344 4.12 35.63 -8.34
N ALA A 345 4.81 35.70 -9.47
CA ALA A 345 5.33 34.51 -10.12
C ALA A 345 6.71 34.81 -10.73
N HIS A 346 7.60 33.84 -10.71
CA HIS A 346 8.87 33.91 -11.43
C HIS A 346 9.21 32.54 -12.04
N GLN A 347 10.11 32.55 -12.98
CA GLN A 347 10.55 31.32 -13.64
C GLN A 347 12.03 31.11 -13.37
N VAL A 348 12.34 29.91 -12.86
CA VAL A 348 13.72 29.45 -12.64
C VAL A 348 13.89 28.17 -13.46
N ASP A 349 14.74 28.24 -14.47
CA ASP A 349 14.98 27.17 -15.44
C ASP A 349 13.67 26.67 -16.11
N LYS A 350 13.34 25.42 -15.91
CA LYS A 350 12.13 24.77 -16.42
C LYS A 350 10.98 24.74 -15.38
N LYS A 351 11.05 25.59 -14.36
CA LYS A 351 10.04 25.63 -13.30
C LYS A 351 9.46 27.02 -13.18
N VAL A 352 8.13 27.07 -13.05
CA VAL A 352 7.43 28.30 -12.69
C VAL A 352 7.05 28.19 -11.23
N GLU A 353 7.45 29.17 -10.46
CA GLU A 353 7.08 29.36 -9.05
C GLU A 353 6.07 30.48 -8.94
N ILE A 354 4.93 30.23 -8.26
CA ILE A 354 3.95 31.26 -7.89
C ILE A 354 4.00 31.36 -6.38
N PHE A 355 4.09 32.56 -5.85
CA PHE A 355 4.27 32.78 -4.42
C PHE A 355 3.28 33.80 -3.87
N VAL A 356 2.96 33.63 -2.58
CA VAL A 356 2.21 34.59 -1.76
C VAL A 356 3.02 34.84 -0.51
N GLN A 357 3.40 36.08 -0.28
CA GLN A 357 4.19 36.53 0.87
C GLN A 357 3.38 37.45 1.76
N ASP A 358 3.30 37.13 3.03
CA ASP A 358 2.81 37.98 4.10
C ASP A 358 3.96 38.49 4.99
N PHE A 359 3.73 39.62 5.67
CA PHE A 359 4.65 40.21 6.64
C PHE A 359 4.03 40.14 8.03
N GLY A 360 3.33 39.05 8.32
CA GLY A 360 2.66 38.83 9.60
C GLY A 360 3.56 38.25 10.68
N LYS A 361 2.95 37.51 11.60
CA LYS A 361 3.65 36.92 12.74
C LYS A 361 4.63 35.79 12.42
N GLY A 362 4.56 35.26 11.21
CA GLY A 362 5.35 34.07 10.78
C GLY A 362 4.92 32.78 11.48
N ILE A 363 5.59 31.69 11.12
CA ILE A 363 5.32 30.33 11.56
C ILE A 363 6.61 29.75 12.16
N ASP A 364 6.51 29.14 13.33
CA ASP A 364 7.64 28.45 13.96
C ASP A 364 8.09 27.27 13.08
N PRO A 365 9.40 27.09 12.82
CA PRO A 365 9.94 26.02 11.98
C PRO A 365 9.45 24.61 12.33
N ARG A 366 9.12 24.36 13.60
CA ARG A 366 8.56 23.08 14.05
C ARG A 366 7.24 22.72 13.37
N TYR A 367 6.51 23.70 12.86
CA TYR A 367 5.19 23.51 12.26
C TYR A 367 5.19 23.59 10.73
N HIS A 368 6.33 23.87 10.06
CA HIS A 368 6.39 24.04 8.60
C HIS A 368 5.91 22.82 7.81
N GLN A 369 6.08 21.61 8.34
CA GLN A 369 5.54 20.41 7.74
C GLN A 369 4.08 20.18 8.14
N SER A 370 3.78 20.37 9.43
CA SER A 370 2.47 20.05 9.98
C SER A 370 1.35 21.01 9.56
N ILE A 371 1.67 22.24 9.11
CA ILE A 371 0.64 23.16 8.61
C ILE A 371 -0.10 22.65 7.36
N PHE A 372 0.45 21.66 6.67
CA PHE A 372 -0.19 20.98 5.55
C PHE A 372 -0.94 19.71 5.96
N ASP A 373 -0.90 19.34 7.26
CA ASP A 373 -1.67 18.21 7.77
C ASP A 373 -3.14 18.63 7.96
N ARG A 374 -4.04 17.68 7.76
CA ARG A 374 -5.49 17.93 7.87
C ARG A 374 -5.89 18.27 9.29
N TYR A 375 -6.76 19.28 9.43
CA TYR A 375 -7.25 19.81 10.71
C TYR A 375 -6.15 20.40 11.60
N PHE A 376 -4.91 20.49 11.12
CA PHE A 376 -3.84 21.10 11.89
C PHE A 376 -3.96 22.62 11.93
N ARG A 377 -3.70 23.19 13.08
CA ARG A 377 -3.64 24.64 13.32
C ARG A 377 -2.53 24.95 14.29
N VAL A 378 -1.77 26.00 14.01
CA VAL A 378 -0.70 26.43 14.91
C VAL A 378 -1.29 26.77 16.27
N PRO A 379 -0.83 26.15 17.38
CA PRO A 379 -1.35 26.42 18.71
C PRO A 379 -1.30 27.92 19.09
N GLY A 380 -2.34 28.42 19.75
CA GLY A 380 -2.44 29.82 20.14
C GLY A 380 -2.87 30.79 19.03
N THR A 381 -3.23 30.30 17.84
CA THR A 381 -3.77 31.16 16.77
C THR A 381 -5.23 31.55 17.08
N LYS A 382 -5.54 32.85 17.00
CA LYS A 382 -6.91 33.38 17.18
C LYS A 382 -7.71 33.40 15.88
N VAL A 383 -7.03 33.28 14.73
CA VAL A 383 -7.69 33.26 13.41
C VAL A 383 -8.54 32.02 13.33
N GLN A 384 -9.81 32.17 13.03
CA GLN A 384 -10.72 31.04 12.89
C GLN A 384 -10.52 30.35 11.52
N GLY A 385 -10.61 29.01 11.46
CA GLY A 385 -10.48 28.24 10.22
C GLY A 385 -10.67 26.74 10.47
N SER A 386 -10.98 25.98 9.43
CA SER A 386 -11.19 24.52 9.45
C SER A 386 -9.89 23.71 9.65
N GLY A 387 -8.74 24.29 9.26
CA GLY A 387 -7.46 23.57 9.16
C GLY A 387 -7.39 22.63 7.94
N LEU A 388 -8.27 22.79 6.95
CA LEU A 388 -8.32 21.99 5.74
C LEU A 388 -7.72 22.71 4.52
N GLY A 389 -7.76 24.03 4.47
CA GLY A 389 -7.38 24.80 3.30
C GLY A 389 -5.97 24.50 2.78
N LEU A 390 -4.94 24.51 3.65
CA LEU A 390 -3.56 24.22 3.24
C LEU A 390 -3.36 22.76 2.83
N ALA A 391 -4.02 21.80 3.51
CA ALA A 391 -3.98 20.40 3.16
C ALA A 391 -4.57 20.17 1.76
N ILE A 392 -5.75 20.72 1.46
CA ILE A 392 -6.39 20.66 0.14
C ILE A 392 -5.53 21.36 -0.93
N SER A 393 -4.89 22.49 -0.57
CA SER A 393 -3.98 23.20 -1.47
C SER A 393 -2.81 22.32 -1.87
N LYS A 394 -2.20 21.61 -0.92
CA LYS A 394 -1.13 20.65 -1.17
C LYS A 394 -1.61 19.51 -2.06
N ASP A 395 -2.74 18.90 -1.74
CA ASP A 395 -3.33 17.81 -2.53
C ASP A 395 -3.57 18.25 -4.00
N PHE A 396 -4.08 19.47 -4.23
CA PHE A 396 -4.31 19.99 -5.58
C PHE A 396 -3.01 20.25 -6.33
N VAL A 397 -2.01 20.84 -5.69
CA VAL A 397 -0.70 21.08 -6.32
C VAL A 397 0.00 19.79 -6.67
N GLU A 398 0.04 18.82 -5.76
CA GLU A 398 0.64 17.50 -5.98
C GLU A 398 -0.09 16.68 -7.05
N ALA A 399 -1.41 16.79 -7.15
CA ALA A 399 -2.18 16.17 -8.22
C ALA A 399 -1.84 16.69 -9.62
N HIS A 400 -1.26 17.91 -9.72
CA HIS A 400 -0.74 18.48 -10.96
C HIS A 400 0.77 18.21 -11.18
N GLY A 401 1.38 17.35 -10.35
CA GLY A 401 2.83 17.08 -10.40
C GLY A 401 3.69 18.22 -9.86
N GLY A 402 3.09 19.23 -9.22
CA GLY A 402 3.78 20.34 -8.59
C GLY A 402 4.19 20.08 -7.14
N THR A 403 4.82 21.06 -6.52
CA THR A 403 5.16 21.06 -5.09
C THR A 403 4.73 22.34 -4.42
N ILE A 404 4.39 22.28 -3.13
CA ILE A 404 4.10 23.43 -2.29
C ILE A 404 5.07 23.45 -1.11
N ARG A 405 5.60 24.63 -0.78
CA ARG A 405 6.47 24.84 0.38
C ARG A 405 6.14 26.14 1.10
N VAL A 406 6.63 26.28 2.30
CA VAL A 406 6.57 27.51 3.09
C VAL A 406 7.98 27.90 3.55
N ASP A 407 8.29 29.15 3.39
CA ASP A 407 9.49 29.79 3.92
C ASP A 407 9.03 30.85 4.93
N SER A 408 9.28 30.64 6.22
CA SER A 408 8.71 31.49 7.29
C SER A 408 9.65 31.60 8.48
N GLU A 409 9.64 32.78 9.09
CA GLU A 409 10.35 33.05 10.34
C GLU A 409 9.45 33.84 11.28
N VAL A 410 9.45 33.44 12.54
CA VAL A 410 8.61 34.10 13.58
C VAL A 410 8.95 35.58 13.66
N GLY A 411 7.94 36.44 13.52
CA GLY A 411 8.05 37.90 13.53
C GLY A 411 8.44 38.54 12.20
N LYS A 412 8.71 37.73 11.13
CA LYS A 412 9.06 38.28 9.80
C LYS A 412 8.01 38.03 8.72
N GLY A 413 7.08 37.10 8.99
CA GLY A 413 6.05 36.71 8.05
C GLY A 413 6.30 35.35 7.40
N SER A 414 5.50 35.01 6.36
CA SER A 414 5.56 33.73 5.67
C SER A 414 5.46 33.92 4.15
N THR A 415 6.18 33.09 3.42
CA THR A 415 6.11 32.99 1.96
C THR A 415 5.69 31.57 1.59
N PHE A 416 4.50 31.42 1.02
CA PHE A 416 4.04 30.16 0.45
C PHE A 416 4.39 30.14 -1.03
N VAL A 417 5.01 29.07 -1.48
CA VAL A 417 5.46 28.90 -2.87
C VAL A 417 4.91 27.61 -3.44
N ILE A 418 4.27 27.70 -4.61
CA ILE A 418 3.86 26.56 -5.41
C ILE A 418 4.69 26.51 -6.68
N THR A 419 5.17 25.32 -7.04
CA THR A 419 6.13 25.12 -8.15
C THR A 419 5.57 24.11 -9.13
N PHE A 420 5.63 24.40 -10.43
CA PHE A 420 5.26 23.52 -11.52
C PHE A 420 6.35 23.43 -12.57
N ASP A 421 6.55 22.26 -13.15
CA ASP A 421 7.43 22.05 -14.31
C ASP A 421 6.77 22.56 -15.60
N VAL A 422 7.61 23.11 -16.55
CA VAL A 422 7.17 23.69 -17.83
C VAL A 422 8.00 23.20 -19.00
#